data_fa00cf478abfbb34291182f8b26891b7
#
_entry.id   fa00cf478abfbb34291182f8b26891b7
#
_cell.length_a   1.000
_cell.length_b   1.000
_cell.length_c   1.000
_cell.angle_alpha   90.00
_cell.angle_beta   90.00
_cell.angle_gamma   90.00
#
_symmetry.space_group_name_H-M   'P 1'
#
loop_
_entity.id
_entity.type
_entity.pdbx_description
1 polymer ?
#
loop_
_entity_poly.entity_id
_entity_poly.type
_entity_poly.pdbx_seq_one_letter_code
_entity_poly.pdbx_strand_id
1 'polypeptide(L)'
;DKESRKYRTTLRDIAVLELLFATGMRISELCTLHNYDVNLTEGTIRIYGKGSKERLIQIGNHEVLLAACNYQHSYSKQIEETGWFFLNRLGNRLSDQSVRFMINKYCQMAGIQLHITPHMFRHSFATLLLEEDVDIRYIQQLLGHSSITTTQIYTHATSKKQKDILTAKHPRNKINTH
;
A
#
# COMPACT_ATOMS: atom_id res chain seq x y z
N ASP A 1 3.00 18.68 -21.51
CA ASP A 1 4.34 19.08 -21.13
C ASP A 1 5.09 17.91 -20.48
N LYS A 2 6.38 17.71 -20.87
CA LYS A 2 7.22 16.59 -20.45
C LYS A 2 7.50 16.64 -18.93
N GLU A 3 7.64 17.82 -18.38
CA GLU A 3 7.93 18.06 -16.97
C GLU A 3 6.72 17.73 -16.07
N SER A 4 5.54 18.14 -16.49
CA SER A 4 4.27 17.76 -15.83
C SER A 4 4.05 16.25 -15.81
N ARG A 5 4.36 15.55 -16.92
CA ARG A 5 4.26 14.08 -16.97
C ARG A 5 5.26 13.40 -16.03
N LYS A 6 6.49 13.93 -15.92
CA LYS A 6 7.50 13.43 -15.00
C LYS A 6 7.05 13.58 -13.55
N TYR A 7 6.54 14.77 -13.21
CA TYR A 7 6.02 15.07 -11.88
C TYR A 7 4.87 14.11 -11.48
N ARG A 8 3.87 13.95 -12.34
CA ARG A 8 2.74 13.02 -12.11
C ARG A 8 3.22 11.57 -11.91
N THR A 9 4.18 11.13 -12.73
CA THR A 9 4.76 9.79 -12.58
C THR A 9 5.45 9.64 -11.23
N THR A 10 6.16 10.66 -10.77
CA THR A 10 6.81 10.65 -9.44
C THR A 10 5.79 10.57 -8.31
N LEU A 11 4.68 11.31 -8.37
CA LEU A 11 3.61 11.21 -7.37
C LEU A 11 3.03 9.79 -7.29
N ARG A 12 2.81 9.15 -8.45
CA ARG A 12 2.37 7.76 -8.49
C ARG A 12 3.39 6.82 -7.84
N ASP A 13 4.65 6.97 -8.21
CA ASP A 13 5.72 6.09 -7.74
C ASP A 13 5.89 6.22 -6.22
N ILE A 14 5.80 7.42 -5.67
CA ILE A 14 5.81 7.66 -4.21
C ILE A 14 4.61 6.95 -3.56
N ALA A 15 3.39 7.16 -4.06
CA ALA A 15 2.19 6.55 -3.50
C ALA A 15 2.26 5.01 -3.52
N VAL A 16 2.81 4.41 -4.59
CA VAL A 16 3.01 2.96 -4.69
C VAL A 16 3.98 2.46 -3.63
N LEU A 17 5.16 3.11 -3.48
CA LEU A 17 6.18 2.70 -2.51
C LEU A 17 5.67 2.86 -1.08
N GLU A 18 5.03 3.99 -0.76
CA GLU A 18 4.46 4.26 0.55
C GLU A 18 3.38 3.22 0.92
N LEU A 19 2.46 2.90 0.00
CA LEU A 19 1.43 1.91 0.27
C LEU A 19 1.98 0.49 0.39
N LEU A 20 2.93 0.06 -0.42
CA LEU A 20 3.57 -1.25 -0.28
C LEU A 20 4.23 -1.39 1.09
N PHE A 21 4.94 -0.36 1.54
CA PHE A 21 5.62 -0.37 2.84
C PHE A 21 4.64 -0.26 4.01
N ALA A 22 3.61 0.58 3.88
CA ALA A 22 2.67 0.89 4.95
C ALA A 22 1.62 -0.19 5.21
N THR A 23 1.37 -1.07 4.25
CA THR A 23 0.27 -2.05 4.33
C THR A 23 0.74 -3.49 4.22
N GLY A 24 1.95 -3.71 3.74
CA GLY A 24 2.45 -5.05 3.45
C GLY A 24 1.62 -5.81 2.41
N MET A 25 0.77 -5.13 1.62
CA MET A 25 -0.03 -5.79 0.58
C MET A 25 0.86 -6.41 -0.50
N ARG A 26 0.33 -7.40 -1.20
CA ARG A 26 1.03 -7.99 -2.35
C ARG A 26 1.00 -7.00 -3.52
N ILE A 27 2.06 -7.04 -4.34
CA ILE A 27 2.13 -6.18 -5.54
C ILE A 27 0.94 -6.39 -6.48
N SER A 28 0.47 -7.63 -6.65
CA SER A 28 -0.71 -7.94 -7.46
C SER A 28 -1.99 -7.34 -6.86
N GLU A 29 -2.14 -7.36 -5.54
CA GLU A 29 -3.24 -6.73 -4.84
C GLU A 29 -3.24 -5.21 -5.07
N LEU A 30 -2.08 -4.55 -4.95
CA LEU A 30 -1.93 -3.13 -5.24
C LEU A 30 -2.30 -2.79 -6.69
N CYS A 31 -1.78 -3.56 -7.64
CA CYS A 31 -2.04 -3.33 -9.07
C CYS A 31 -3.49 -3.60 -9.50
N THR A 32 -4.26 -4.32 -8.69
CA THR A 32 -5.68 -4.63 -8.95
C THR A 32 -6.67 -3.84 -8.10
N LEU A 33 -6.19 -2.83 -7.36
CA LEU A 33 -7.07 -1.93 -6.61
C LEU A 33 -7.96 -1.13 -7.56
N HIS A 34 -9.26 -1.14 -7.31
CA HIS A 34 -10.20 -0.23 -7.93
C HIS A 34 -10.35 1.04 -7.10
N ASN A 35 -10.80 2.12 -7.73
CA ASN A 35 -11.00 3.40 -7.05
C ASN A 35 -11.97 3.28 -5.86
N TYR A 36 -13.01 2.46 -5.98
CA TYR A 36 -14.00 2.23 -4.92
C TYR A 36 -13.46 1.40 -3.74
N ASP A 37 -12.30 0.75 -3.90
CA ASP A 37 -11.66 -0.01 -2.82
C ASP A 37 -10.84 0.88 -1.88
N VAL A 38 -10.57 2.12 -2.29
CA VAL A 38 -9.71 3.06 -1.57
C VAL A 38 -10.52 4.24 -1.05
N ASN A 39 -10.67 4.32 0.26
CA ASN A 39 -11.30 5.46 0.93
C ASN A 39 -10.23 6.25 1.69
N LEU A 40 -9.68 7.29 1.06
CA LEU A 40 -8.63 8.11 1.67
C LEU A 40 -9.15 9.03 2.76
N THR A 41 -10.45 9.35 2.79
CA THR A 41 -11.07 10.14 3.86
C THR A 41 -11.08 9.34 5.17
N GLU A 42 -11.46 8.07 5.10
CA GLU A 42 -11.44 7.15 6.24
C GLU A 42 -10.06 6.49 6.46
N GLY A 43 -9.14 6.66 5.52
CA GLY A 43 -7.83 6.02 5.53
C GLY A 43 -7.91 4.50 5.42
N THR A 44 -8.84 3.97 4.61
CA THR A 44 -9.06 2.52 4.48
C THR A 44 -8.86 2.02 3.06
N ILE A 45 -8.34 0.80 2.93
CA ILE A 45 -8.22 0.08 1.66
C ILE A 45 -8.83 -1.31 1.83
N ARG A 46 -9.76 -1.66 0.95
CA ARG A 46 -10.32 -3.01 0.83
C ARG A 46 -9.49 -3.82 -0.14
N ILE A 47 -9.02 -4.98 0.29
CA ILE A 47 -8.17 -5.86 -0.51
C ILE A 47 -8.84 -7.20 -0.67
N TYR A 48 -8.90 -7.67 -1.92
CA TYR A 48 -9.41 -9.00 -2.26
C TYR A 48 -8.23 -9.98 -2.38
N GLY A 49 -8.21 -10.97 -1.51
CA GLY A 49 -7.22 -12.03 -1.51
C GLY A 49 -7.66 -13.26 -2.31
N LYS A 50 -6.80 -14.29 -2.35
CA LYS A 50 -7.11 -15.57 -2.99
C LYS A 50 -8.36 -16.20 -2.37
N GLY A 51 -9.29 -16.66 -3.22
CA GLY A 51 -10.54 -17.27 -2.78
C GLY A 51 -11.62 -16.28 -2.36
N SER A 52 -11.62 -15.08 -2.92
CA SER A 52 -12.61 -14.02 -2.66
C SER A 52 -12.69 -13.57 -1.19
N LYS A 53 -11.66 -13.87 -0.41
CA LYS A 53 -11.55 -13.35 0.96
C LYS A 53 -11.13 -11.89 0.90
N GLU A 54 -11.98 -11.02 1.41
CA GLU A 54 -11.66 -9.59 1.54
C GLU A 54 -11.09 -9.29 2.92
N ARG A 55 -10.23 -8.28 2.96
CA ARG A 55 -9.76 -7.68 4.20
C ARG A 55 -9.69 -6.17 4.05
N LEU A 56 -9.97 -5.48 5.14
CA LEU A 56 -9.83 -4.04 5.24
C LEU A 56 -8.49 -3.72 5.90
N ILE A 57 -7.68 -2.89 5.26
CA ILE A 57 -6.44 -2.36 5.84
C ILE A 57 -6.65 -0.89 6.17
N GLN A 58 -6.21 -0.51 7.37
CA GLN A 58 -6.20 0.87 7.82
C GLN A 58 -4.85 1.50 7.51
N ILE A 59 -4.84 2.68 6.86
CA ILE A 59 -3.65 3.50 6.69
C ILE A 59 -3.54 4.39 7.92
N GLY A 60 -2.60 4.08 8.82
CA GLY A 60 -2.47 4.78 10.10
C GLY A 60 -1.52 5.99 10.07
N ASN A 61 -0.76 6.18 8.97
CA ASN A 61 0.26 7.22 8.87
C ASN A 61 -0.17 8.34 7.92
N HIS A 62 -0.03 9.59 8.38
CA HIS A 62 -0.43 10.79 7.63
C HIS A 62 0.34 10.98 6.32
N GLU A 63 1.66 10.71 6.31
CA GLU A 63 2.49 10.88 5.11
C GLU A 63 2.06 9.93 3.99
N VAL A 64 1.71 8.70 4.35
CA VAL A 64 1.19 7.71 3.41
C VAL A 64 -0.14 8.15 2.81
N LEU A 65 -1.05 8.67 3.66
CA LEU A 65 -2.32 9.24 3.20
C LEU A 65 -2.11 10.42 2.27
N LEU A 66 -1.21 11.33 2.64
CA LEU A 66 -0.89 12.50 1.82
C LEU A 66 -0.33 12.10 0.45
N ALA A 67 0.58 11.12 0.41
CA ALA A 67 1.12 10.61 -0.85
C ALA A 67 0.03 10.01 -1.74
N ALA A 68 -0.89 9.22 -1.17
CA ALA A 68 -2.01 8.63 -1.90
C ALA A 68 -3.01 9.70 -2.38
N CYS A 69 -3.31 10.71 -1.56
CA CYS A 69 -4.17 11.84 -1.93
C CYS A 69 -3.58 12.66 -3.09
N ASN A 70 -2.30 13.02 -3.01
CA ASN A 70 -1.63 13.78 -4.06
C ASN A 70 -1.64 13.03 -5.39
N TYR A 71 -1.41 11.72 -5.34
CA TYR A 71 -1.54 10.87 -6.51
C TYR A 71 -2.97 10.86 -7.05
N GLN A 72 -3.97 10.53 -6.22
CA GLN A 72 -5.38 10.46 -6.62
C GLN A 72 -5.85 11.78 -7.22
N HIS A 73 -5.52 12.90 -6.60
CA HIS A 73 -5.86 14.22 -7.12
C HIS A 73 -5.26 14.46 -8.51
N SER A 74 -3.98 14.12 -8.68
CA SER A 74 -3.27 14.32 -9.97
C SER A 74 -3.80 13.44 -11.11
N TYR A 75 -4.40 12.29 -10.79
CA TYR A 75 -4.92 11.31 -11.77
C TYR A 75 -6.45 11.16 -11.71
N SER A 76 -7.17 12.02 -10.98
CA SER A 76 -8.61 11.87 -10.69
C SER A 76 -9.44 11.52 -11.92
N LYS A 77 -9.31 12.30 -12.99
CA LYS A 77 -10.05 12.06 -14.23
C LYS A 77 -9.81 10.67 -14.82
N GLN A 78 -8.55 10.26 -14.96
CA GLN A 78 -8.22 8.96 -15.53
C GLN A 78 -8.64 7.79 -14.60
N ILE A 79 -8.55 7.99 -13.28
CA ILE A 79 -9.00 7.01 -12.29
C ILE A 79 -10.52 6.82 -12.40
N GLU A 80 -11.28 7.90 -12.51
CA GLU A 80 -12.74 7.85 -12.71
C GLU A 80 -13.12 7.17 -14.03
N GLU A 81 -12.43 7.50 -15.12
CA GLU A 81 -12.69 6.93 -16.44
C GLU A 81 -12.39 5.43 -16.51
N THR A 82 -11.33 4.97 -15.84
CA THR A 82 -10.88 3.58 -15.92
C THR A 82 -11.36 2.69 -14.79
N GLY A 83 -11.72 3.29 -13.65
CA GLY A 83 -12.06 2.59 -12.41
C GLY A 83 -10.86 1.99 -11.66
N TRP A 84 -9.66 1.97 -12.23
CA TRP A 84 -8.45 1.48 -11.57
C TRP A 84 -7.81 2.56 -10.71
N PHE A 85 -7.39 2.21 -9.50
CA PHE A 85 -6.74 3.19 -8.64
C PHE A 85 -5.32 3.52 -9.12
N PHE A 86 -4.48 2.54 -9.45
CA PHE A 86 -3.14 2.79 -9.97
C PHE A 86 -3.04 2.62 -11.48
N LEU A 87 -2.51 3.67 -12.13
CA LEU A 87 -2.39 3.77 -13.57
C LEU A 87 -0.93 3.87 -14.03
N ASN A 88 -0.67 3.32 -15.20
CA ASN A 88 0.60 3.51 -15.89
C ASN A 88 0.61 4.84 -16.66
N ARG A 89 1.71 5.14 -17.37
CA ARG A 89 1.87 6.39 -18.13
C ARG A 89 0.91 6.54 -19.31
N LEU A 90 0.30 5.45 -19.75
CA LEU A 90 -0.66 5.40 -20.85
C LEU A 90 -2.12 5.49 -20.37
N GLY A 91 -2.35 5.62 -19.06
CA GLY A 91 -3.69 5.65 -18.48
C GLY A 91 -4.30 4.25 -18.29
N ASN A 92 -3.58 3.17 -18.55
CA ASN A 92 -4.03 1.82 -18.29
C ASN A 92 -3.66 1.37 -16.87
N ARG A 93 -4.25 0.27 -16.42
CA ARG A 93 -3.91 -0.34 -15.14
C ARG A 93 -2.40 -0.54 -14.97
N LEU A 94 -1.86 -0.20 -13.82
CA LEU A 94 -0.46 -0.44 -13.48
C LEU A 94 -0.20 -1.95 -13.39
N SER A 95 0.92 -2.41 -13.94
CA SER A 95 1.30 -3.84 -13.91
C SER A 95 2.35 -4.12 -12.85
N ASP A 96 2.37 -5.36 -12.35
CA ASP A 96 3.39 -5.88 -11.42
C ASP A 96 4.80 -5.65 -11.96
N GLN A 97 4.99 -5.87 -13.27
CA GLN A 97 6.27 -5.68 -13.92
C GLN A 97 6.71 -4.21 -13.91
N SER A 98 5.78 -3.27 -14.15
CA SER A 98 6.07 -1.83 -14.07
C SER A 98 6.50 -1.40 -12.68
N VAL A 99 5.89 -1.96 -11.63
CA VAL A 99 6.27 -1.68 -10.24
C VAL A 99 7.67 -2.25 -9.94
N ARG A 100 7.98 -3.47 -10.38
CA ARG A 100 9.34 -4.03 -10.22
C ARG A 100 10.41 -3.20 -10.91
N PHE A 101 10.17 -2.74 -12.13
CA PHE A 101 11.07 -1.84 -12.84
C PHE A 101 11.24 -0.50 -12.13
N MET A 102 10.15 0.04 -11.58
CA MET A 102 10.17 1.26 -10.81
C MET A 102 11.04 1.12 -9.55
N ILE A 103 10.87 0.05 -8.77
CA ILE A 103 11.69 -0.23 -7.59
C ILE A 103 13.16 -0.31 -7.97
N ASN A 104 13.52 -1.11 -8.98
CA ASN A 104 14.90 -1.25 -9.46
C ASN A 104 15.50 0.09 -9.89
N LYS A 105 14.74 0.92 -10.61
CA LYS A 105 15.17 2.27 -11.02
C LYS A 105 15.53 3.13 -9.80
N TYR A 106 14.69 3.17 -8.79
CA TYR A 106 14.95 3.97 -7.59
C TYR A 106 16.09 3.42 -6.75
N CYS A 107 16.26 2.09 -6.67
CA CYS A 107 17.42 1.47 -6.04
C CYS A 107 18.72 1.90 -6.72
N GLN A 108 18.77 1.86 -8.06
CA GLN A 108 19.94 2.32 -8.82
C GLN A 108 20.24 3.79 -8.60
N MET A 109 19.20 4.65 -8.64
CA MET A 109 19.36 6.10 -8.38
C MET A 109 19.86 6.40 -6.96
N ALA A 110 19.49 5.57 -5.98
CA ALA A 110 19.91 5.69 -4.59
C ALA A 110 21.25 4.98 -4.29
N GLY A 111 21.89 4.34 -5.29
CA GLY A 111 23.14 3.60 -5.08
C GLY A 111 22.97 2.31 -4.25
N ILE A 112 21.75 1.80 -4.12
CA ILE A 112 21.45 0.59 -3.35
C ILE A 112 21.88 -0.64 -4.19
N GLN A 113 22.86 -1.40 -3.69
CA GLN A 113 23.37 -2.60 -4.34
C GLN A 113 22.50 -3.84 -4.12
N LEU A 114 21.65 -3.81 -3.08
CA LEU A 114 20.74 -4.91 -2.78
C LEU A 114 19.59 -4.97 -3.79
N HIS A 115 19.28 -6.18 -4.27
CA HIS A 115 18.12 -6.40 -5.12
C HIS A 115 16.83 -6.34 -4.28
N ILE A 116 16.19 -5.17 -4.26
CA ILE A 116 14.94 -4.94 -3.52
C ILE A 116 13.76 -5.49 -4.32
N THR A 117 12.91 -6.26 -3.64
CA THR A 117 11.70 -6.85 -4.22
C THR A 117 10.45 -6.42 -3.47
N PRO A 118 9.25 -6.47 -4.10
CA PRO A 118 7.99 -6.19 -3.40
C PRO A 118 7.75 -7.08 -2.16
N HIS A 119 8.26 -8.31 -2.17
CA HIS A 119 8.17 -9.21 -1.01
C HIS A 119 8.97 -8.70 0.19
N MET A 120 10.06 -7.99 -0.04
CA MET A 120 10.86 -7.40 1.04
C MET A 120 10.09 -6.27 1.74
N PHE A 121 9.30 -5.47 1.03
CA PHE A 121 8.41 -4.49 1.67
C PHE A 121 7.43 -5.16 2.63
N ARG A 122 6.82 -6.24 2.18
CA ARG A 122 5.88 -7.01 2.99
C ARG A 122 6.55 -7.68 4.20
N HIS A 123 7.74 -8.23 4.00
CA HIS A 123 8.53 -8.80 5.08
C HIS A 123 8.93 -7.74 6.11
N SER A 124 9.42 -6.59 5.65
CA SER A 124 9.78 -5.46 6.52
C SER A 124 8.58 -4.96 7.31
N PHE A 125 7.40 -4.83 6.70
CA PHE A 125 6.17 -4.47 7.39
C PHE A 125 5.86 -5.44 8.54
N ALA A 126 5.92 -6.75 8.26
CA ALA A 126 5.67 -7.78 9.27
C ALA A 126 6.70 -7.73 10.41
N THR A 127 7.98 -7.65 10.07
CA THR A 127 9.10 -7.64 11.04
C THR A 127 9.02 -6.41 11.95
N LEU A 128 8.80 -5.24 11.38
CA LEU A 128 8.72 -4.00 12.15
C LEU A 128 7.50 -3.96 13.09
N LEU A 129 6.38 -4.59 12.71
CA LEU A 129 5.25 -4.75 13.62
C LEU A 129 5.55 -5.75 14.75
N LEU A 130 6.28 -6.83 14.45
CA LEU A 130 6.74 -7.79 15.48
C LEU A 130 7.69 -7.11 16.48
N GLU A 131 8.61 -6.28 16.02
CA GLU A 131 9.52 -5.49 16.86
C GLU A 131 8.78 -4.51 17.78
N GLU A 132 7.56 -4.11 17.41
CA GLU A 132 6.66 -3.29 18.22
C GLU A 132 5.71 -4.13 19.11
N ASP A 133 6.01 -5.40 19.32
CA ASP A 133 5.21 -6.33 20.13
C ASP A 133 3.76 -6.51 19.65
N VAL A 134 3.53 -6.37 18.33
CA VAL A 134 2.22 -6.68 17.75
C VAL A 134 2.07 -8.19 17.61
N ASP A 135 0.96 -8.74 18.12
CA ASP A 135 0.67 -10.17 18.06
C ASP A 135 0.78 -10.72 16.63
N ILE A 136 1.56 -11.80 16.47
CA ILE A 136 1.82 -12.43 15.16
C ILE A 136 0.53 -12.86 14.45
N ARG A 137 -0.49 -13.28 15.19
CA ARG A 137 -1.79 -13.67 14.63
C ARG A 137 -2.49 -12.48 13.98
N TYR A 138 -2.34 -11.31 14.61
CA TYR A 138 -2.88 -10.07 14.06
C TYR A 138 -2.14 -9.64 12.79
N ILE A 139 -0.80 -9.75 12.78
CA ILE A 139 0.01 -9.48 11.59
C ILE A 139 -0.36 -10.41 10.44
N GLN A 140 -0.54 -11.71 10.73
CA GLN A 140 -0.97 -12.70 9.74
C GLN A 140 -2.35 -12.35 9.16
N GLN A 141 -3.25 -11.84 9.97
CA GLN A 141 -4.58 -11.38 9.55
C GLN A 141 -4.48 -10.15 8.63
N LEU A 142 -3.67 -9.15 9.00
CA LEU A 142 -3.40 -7.96 8.17
C LEU A 142 -2.83 -8.36 6.79
N LEU A 143 -1.95 -9.33 6.78
CA LEU A 143 -1.32 -9.82 5.57
C LEU A 143 -2.20 -10.75 4.74
N GLY A 144 -3.33 -11.23 5.27
CA GLY A 144 -4.23 -12.15 4.57
C GLY A 144 -3.61 -13.53 4.34
N HIS A 145 -2.94 -14.08 5.37
CA HIS A 145 -2.49 -15.48 5.37
C HIS A 145 -3.69 -16.40 5.59
N SER A 146 -3.91 -17.33 4.66
CA SER A 146 -5.10 -18.19 4.59
C SER A 146 -5.12 -19.36 5.59
N SER A 147 -4.10 -19.52 6.43
CA SER A 147 -3.94 -20.72 7.28
C SER A 147 -4.52 -20.61 8.68
N ILE A 148 -5.19 -19.52 9.02
CA ILE A 148 -5.92 -19.46 10.30
C ILE A 148 -7.40 -19.55 10.01
N THR A 149 -7.96 -20.72 10.31
CA THR A 149 -9.38 -21.03 10.31
C THR A 149 -10.07 -20.30 11.46
N THR A 150 -10.31 -19.00 11.28
CA THR A 150 -11.24 -18.26 12.13
C THR A 150 -11.90 -17.21 11.26
N THR A 151 -13.14 -17.50 10.88
CA THR A 151 -14.09 -16.50 10.43
C THR A 151 -14.40 -15.60 11.63
N GLN A 152 -13.45 -14.72 11.99
CA GLN A 152 -13.77 -13.63 12.90
C GLN A 152 -14.49 -12.58 12.09
N ILE A 153 -15.77 -12.44 12.39
CA ILE A 153 -16.62 -11.34 11.94
C ILE A 153 -15.87 -10.05 12.29
N TYR A 154 -15.52 -9.27 11.26
CA TYR A 154 -14.96 -7.92 11.43
C TYR A 154 -16.02 -7.07 12.14
N THR A 155 -15.93 -6.94 13.45
CA THR A 155 -16.72 -6.01 14.23
C THR A 155 -16.07 -4.62 14.18
N HIS A 156 -16.86 -3.56 14.35
CA HIS A 156 -16.35 -2.18 14.49
C HIS A 156 -15.23 -2.05 15.56
N ALA A 157 -15.27 -2.88 16.60
CA ALA A 157 -14.25 -2.95 17.65
C ALA A 157 -12.88 -3.43 17.10
N THR A 158 -12.87 -4.38 16.15
CA THR A 158 -11.64 -4.87 15.52
C THR A 158 -11.03 -3.80 14.63
N SER A 159 -11.84 -3.06 13.87
CA SER A 159 -11.36 -1.96 13.01
C SER A 159 -10.76 -0.81 13.83
N LYS A 160 -11.36 -0.46 14.96
CA LYS A 160 -10.82 0.57 15.86
C LYS A 160 -9.46 0.16 16.42
N LYS A 161 -9.34 -1.06 16.95
CA LYS A 161 -8.09 -1.61 17.47
C LYS A 161 -7.01 -1.65 16.38
N GLN A 162 -7.37 -2.00 15.15
CA GLN A 162 -6.48 -1.98 14.00
C GLN A 162 -5.95 -0.57 13.72
N LYS A 163 -6.85 0.41 13.70
CA LYS A 163 -6.50 1.82 13.51
C LYS A 163 -5.54 2.30 14.60
N ASP A 164 -5.84 2.01 15.86
CA ASP A 164 -5.03 2.45 17.00
C ASP A 164 -3.62 1.85 16.93
N ILE A 165 -3.48 0.56 16.63
CA ILE A 165 -2.19 -0.12 16.48
C ILE A 165 -1.42 0.47 15.29
N LEU A 166 -2.02 0.58 14.13
CA LEU A 166 -1.35 1.09 12.95
C LEU A 166 -1.05 2.60 13.02
N THR A 167 -1.79 3.36 13.81
CA THR A 167 -1.47 4.76 14.06
C THR A 167 -0.27 4.89 15.01
N ALA A 168 -0.27 4.13 16.11
CA ALA A 168 0.77 4.22 17.13
C ALA A 168 2.07 3.51 16.74
N LYS A 169 1.97 2.32 16.13
CA LYS A 169 3.10 1.40 15.88
C LYS A 169 3.40 1.22 14.39
N HIS A 170 2.94 2.13 13.55
CA HIS A 170 3.14 2.01 12.12
C HIS A 170 4.63 2.12 11.76
N PRO A 171 5.19 1.20 10.93
CA PRO A 171 6.62 1.21 10.57
C PRO A 171 7.10 2.54 9.98
N ARG A 172 6.24 3.23 9.23
CA ARG A 172 6.54 4.52 8.61
C ARG A 172 6.83 5.63 9.63
N ASN A 173 6.29 5.53 10.86
CA ASN A 173 6.54 6.51 11.92
C ASN A 173 8.00 6.56 12.37
N LYS A 174 8.78 5.50 12.12
CA LYS A 174 10.22 5.43 12.45
C LYS A 174 11.12 5.99 11.36
N ILE A 175 10.58 6.28 10.19
CA ILE A 175 11.36 6.81 9.05
C ILE A 175 11.15 8.33 9.01
N ASN A 176 12.16 9.08 9.48
CA ASN A 176 12.18 10.53 9.32
C ASN A 176 12.59 10.87 7.89
N THR A 177 11.70 11.47 7.11
CA THR A 177 12.05 12.14 5.85
C THR A 177 12.47 13.56 6.19
N HIS A 178 13.78 13.78 6.20
CA HIS A 178 14.36 15.13 6.19
C HIS A 178 14.33 15.71 4.78
#